data_bf8fef37912f9f33ffa7e6031cb26ed2
#
_entry.id   bf8fef37912f9f33ffa7e6031cb26ed2
#
_cell.length_a   1.000
_cell.length_b   1.000
_cell.length_c   1.000
_cell.angle_alpha   90.00
_cell.angle_beta   90.00
_cell.angle_gamma   90.00
#
_symmetry.space_group_name_H-M   'P 1'
#
loop_
_entity.id
_entity.type
_entity.pdbx_description
1 polymer ?
#
loop_
_entity_poly.entity_id
_entity_poly.type
_entity_poly.pdbx_seq_one_letter_code
_entity_poly.pdbx_strand_id
1 'polypeptide(L)' 'MYIQDYLRSLPSDKRILFVRRYWYGDSIKELAIMFGMTQSSVKVSLFRMREQFKEMLVCQGVIESH' A
#
# COMPACT_ATOMS: atom_id res chain seq x y z
N MET A 1 6.51 12.24 -9.13
CA MET A 1 5.20 11.58 -9.25
C MET A 1 4.76 11.14 -7.85
N TYR A 2 3.50 11.35 -7.52
CA TYR A 2 3.00 11.19 -6.14
C TYR A 2 3.16 9.78 -5.59
N ILE A 3 2.88 8.76 -6.39
CA ILE A 3 2.98 7.38 -5.93
C ILE A 3 4.44 6.99 -5.63
N GLN A 4 5.39 7.51 -6.40
CA GLN A 4 6.80 7.24 -6.15
C GLN A 4 7.25 7.87 -4.84
N ASP A 5 6.79 9.08 -4.54
CA ASP A 5 7.10 9.75 -3.29
C ASP A 5 6.56 8.98 -2.10
N TYR A 6 5.31 8.50 -2.21
CA TYR A 6 4.71 7.68 -1.17
C TYR A 6 5.50 6.39 -0.96
N LEU A 7 5.84 5.69 -2.04
CA LEU A 7 6.57 4.43 -1.95
C LEU A 7 7.94 4.60 -1.32
N ARG A 8 8.62 5.72 -1.59
CA ARG A 8 9.91 6.02 -0.97
C ARG A 8 9.81 6.22 0.53
N SER A 9 8.67 6.68 1.03
CA SER A 9 8.46 6.90 2.45
C SER A 9 8.22 5.61 3.23
N LEU A 10 7.95 4.50 2.55
CA LEU A 10 7.64 3.22 3.17
C LEU A 10 8.90 2.40 3.44
N PRO A 11 8.93 1.61 4.53
CA PRO A 11 9.94 0.57 4.69
C PRO A 11 9.93 -0.39 3.50
N SER A 12 11.07 -1.04 3.23
CA SER A 12 11.22 -1.90 2.04
C SER A 12 10.16 -3.00 1.94
N ASP A 13 9.86 -3.67 3.05
CA ASP A 13 8.87 -4.73 3.07
C ASP A 13 7.46 -4.22 2.74
N LYS A 14 7.09 -3.07 3.29
CA LYS A 14 5.79 -2.44 3.02
C LYS A 14 5.70 -2.01 1.56
N ARG A 15 6.77 -1.45 1.03
CA ARG A 15 6.84 -1.03 -0.38
C ARG A 15 6.61 -2.22 -1.31
N ILE A 16 7.32 -3.30 -1.08
CA ILE A 16 7.20 -4.51 -1.88
C ILE A 16 5.78 -5.06 -1.81
N LEU A 17 5.19 -5.12 -0.61
CA LEU A 17 3.83 -5.59 -0.40
C LEU A 17 2.83 -4.78 -1.25
N PHE A 18 2.94 -3.46 -1.18
CA PHE A 18 2.05 -2.55 -1.91
C PHE A 18 2.19 -2.74 -3.42
N VAL A 19 3.42 -2.77 -3.93
CA VAL A 19 3.69 -2.90 -5.36
C VAL A 19 3.21 -4.24 -5.89
N ARG A 20 3.46 -5.31 -5.17
CA ARG A 20 3.03 -6.64 -5.62
C ARG A 20 1.52 -6.77 -5.66
N ARG A 21 0.82 -6.14 -4.72
CA ARG A 21 -0.64 -6.18 -4.69
C ARG A 21 -1.27 -5.37 -5.84
N TYR A 22 -0.78 -4.15 -6.04
CA TYR A 22 -1.44 -3.20 -6.94
C TYR A 22 -0.81 -3.14 -8.33
N TRP A 23 0.43 -3.55 -8.47
CA TRP A 23 1.10 -3.53 -9.78
C TRP A 23 1.14 -4.91 -10.42
N TYR A 24 1.51 -5.92 -9.65
CA TYR A 24 1.62 -7.29 -10.15
C TYR A 24 0.34 -8.09 -10.00
N GLY A 25 -0.58 -7.65 -9.16
CA GLY A 25 -1.86 -8.31 -8.97
C GLY A 25 -1.82 -9.57 -8.13
N ASP A 26 -0.82 -9.71 -7.26
CA ASP A 26 -0.72 -10.87 -6.37
C ASP A 26 -1.93 -10.94 -5.44
N SER A 27 -2.40 -12.14 -5.16
CA SER A 27 -3.53 -12.34 -4.26
C SER A 27 -3.12 -12.11 -2.80
N ILE A 28 -4.10 -11.82 -1.95
CA ILE A 28 -3.87 -11.69 -0.51
C ILE A 28 -3.27 -12.97 0.07
N LYS A 29 -3.75 -14.12 -0.37
CA LYS A 29 -3.23 -15.42 0.07
C LYS A 29 -1.75 -15.60 -0.29
N GLU A 30 -1.38 -15.25 -1.51
CA GLU A 30 0.01 -15.33 -1.97
C GLU A 30 0.91 -14.40 -1.17
N LEU A 31 0.46 -13.16 -0.94
CA LEU A 31 1.21 -12.19 -0.16
C LEU A 31 1.38 -12.64 1.29
N ALA A 32 0.34 -13.23 1.89
CA ALA A 32 0.42 -13.75 3.24
C ALA A 32 1.52 -14.83 3.35
N ILE A 33 1.57 -15.74 2.39
CA ILE A 33 2.60 -16.78 2.35
C ILE A 33 3.98 -16.17 2.16
N MET A 34 4.12 -15.27 1.21
CA MET A 34 5.40 -14.65 0.84
C MET A 34 6.02 -13.88 2.02
N PHE A 35 5.21 -13.17 2.79
CA PHE A 35 5.68 -12.33 3.89
C PHE A 35 5.55 -12.97 5.26
N GLY A 36 5.08 -14.23 5.33
CA GLY A 36 4.90 -14.92 6.61
C GLY A 36 3.85 -14.25 7.49
N MET A 37 2.80 -13.71 6.88
CA MET A 37 1.73 -13.00 7.57
C MET A 37 0.41 -13.75 7.44
N THR A 38 -0.56 -13.41 8.29
CA THR A 38 -1.93 -13.88 8.08
C THR A 38 -2.58 -13.04 6.97
N GLN A 39 -3.62 -13.59 6.35
CA GLN A 39 -4.37 -12.84 5.35
C GLN A 39 -5.01 -11.58 5.95
N SER A 40 -5.50 -11.66 7.18
CA SER A 40 -6.06 -10.51 7.89
C SER A 40 -5.03 -9.41 8.07
N SER A 41 -3.81 -9.77 8.47
CA SER A 41 -2.73 -8.80 8.65
C SER A 41 -2.35 -8.13 7.32
N VAL A 42 -2.31 -8.90 6.24
CA VAL A 42 -2.04 -8.35 4.89
C VAL A 42 -3.11 -7.33 4.52
N LYS A 43 -4.39 -7.69 4.71
CA LYS A 43 -5.51 -6.80 4.39
C LYS A 43 -5.44 -5.50 5.18
N VAL A 44 -5.16 -5.58 6.48
CA VAL A 44 -5.06 -4.40 7.35
C VAL A 44 -3.89 -3.52 6.91
N SER A 45 -2.74 -4.11 6.63
CA SER A 45 -1.56 -3.36 6.17
C SER A 45 -1.85 -2.62 4.85
N LEU A 46 -2.47 -3.30 3.89
CA LEU A 46 -2.81 -2.69 2.60
C LEU A 46 -3.85 -1.58 2.77
N PHE A 47 -4.85 -1.80 3.62
CA PHE A 47 -5.86 -0.79 3.89
C PHE A 47 -5.23 0.48 4.46
N ARG A 48 -4.34 0.34 5.46
CA ARG A 48 -3.65 1.48 6.06
C ARG A 48 -2.79 2.21 5.06
N MET A 49 -2.07 1.49 4.21
CA MET A 49 -1.23 2.10 3.18
C MET A 49 -2.06 2.87 2.16
N ARG A 50 -3.21 2.33 1.75
CA ARG A 50 -4.13 3.02 0.83
C ARG A 50 -4.67 4.30 1.45
N GLU A 51 -5.05 4.25 2.72
CA GLU A 51 -5.56 5.44 3.42
C GLU A 51 -4.48 6.51 3.56
N GLN A 52 -3.26 6.11 3.89
CA GLN A 52 -2.14 7.04 3.98
C GLN A 52 -1.84 7.69 2.62
N PHE A 53 -1.88 6.92 1.56
CA PHE A 53 -1.65 7.44 0.21
C PHE A 53 -2.75 8.44 -0.17
N LYS A 54 -4.00 8.10 0.13
CA LYS A 54 -5.14 8.98 -0.11
C LYS A 54 -4.98 10.30 0.63
N GLU A 55 -4.60 10.25 1.91
CA GLU A 55 -4.37 11.45 2.71
C GLU A 55 -3.25 12.31 2.11
N MET A 56 -2.19 11.69 1.65
CA MET A 56 -1.09 12.39 1.01
C MET A 56 -1.58 13.15 -0.24
N LEU A 57 -2.40 12.50 -1.07
CA LEU A 57 -2.96 13.12 -2.27
C LEU A 57 -3.88 14.29 -1.91
N VAL A 58 -4.69 14.15 -0.88
CA VAL A 58 -5.56 15.23 -0.40
C VAL A 58 -4.73 16.41 0.09
N CYS A 59 -3.70 16.15 0.89
CA CYS A 59 -2.82 17.20 1.41
C CYS A 59 -2.08 17.93 0.31
N GLN A 60 -1.80 17.27 -0.81
CA GLN A 60 -1.14 17.90 -1.95
C GLN A 60 -2.12 18.54 -2.93
N GLY A 61 -3.41 18.49 -2.62
CA GLY A 61 -4.44 19.08 -3.47
C GLY A 61 -4.73 18.34 -4.76
N VAL A 62 -4.29 17.08 -4.86
CA VAL A 62 -4.49 16.26 -6.06
C VAL A 62 -5.93 15.78 -6.17
N ILE A 63 -6.52 15.41 -5.03
CA ILE A 63 -7.93 15.02 -4.95
C ILE A 63 -8.61 15.80 -3.85
N GLU A 64 -9.91 16.05 -4.03
CA GLU A 64 -10.69 16.75 -3.02
C GLU A 64 -11.21 15.78 -1.98
N SER A 65 -11.20 16.23 -0.71
CA SER A 65 -11.77 15.48 0.40
C SER A 65 -13.23 15.90 0.58
N HIS A 66 -14.10 14.92 0.65
CA HIS A 66 -15.51 15.14 0.91
C HIS A 66 -15.93 14.50 2.21
#